data_438154d858b33a6ad0a6c21c25b88b2d
#
_entry.id   438154d858b33a6ad0a6c21c25b88b2d
#
_cell.length_a   1.000
_cell.length_b   1.000
_cell.length_c   1.000
_cell.angle_alpha   90.00
_cell.angle_beta   90.00
_cell.angle_gamma   90.00
#
_symmetry.space_group_name_H-M   'P 1'
#
loop_
_entity.id
_entity.type
_entity.pdbx_description
1 polymer ?
#
loop_
_entity_poly.entity_id
_entity_poly.type
_entity_poly.pdbx_seq_one_letter_code
_entity_poly.pdbx_strand_id
1 'polypeptide(L)'
;MKRGGVLALTAALFVLVSVAMADEFKLRNSELNPAAIATAHVNSDRNGNLDIDIEVHHIAPPDRLNPPHSNYVVWIQAPNKQAEMLGLMRVNADDMGASLRTKTPYHSFDIFVTAEDNNHPESPTGPEVLRGSVQK
;
A
#
# COMPACT_ATOMS: atom_id res chain seq x y z
N MET A 1 67.14 24.57 -5.76
CA MET A 1 66.01 24.25 -6.65
C MET A 1 64.87 23.80 -5.82
N LYS A 2 63.82 24.60 -5.74
CA LYS A 2 62.61 24.23 -5.05
C LYS A 2 61.68 23.62 -6.06
N ARG A 3 61.36 22.36 -5.89
CA ARG A 3 60.27 21.73 -6.61
C ARG A 3 59.02 21.99 -5.81
N GLY A 4 58.13 22.85 -6.35
CA GLY A 4 56.81 23.02 -5.82
C GLY A 4 55.98 21.79 -6.15
N GLY A 5 55.66 20.98 -5.14
CA GLY A 5 54.69 19.94 -5.30
C GLY A 5 53.30 20.56 -5.39
N VAL A 6 52.65 20.46 -6.52
CA VAL A 6 51.25 20.79 -6.63
C VAL A 6 50.46 19.60 -6.09
N LEU A 7 50.02 19.69 -4.85
CA LEU A 7 49.01 18.78 -4.32
C LEU A 7 47.68 19.17 -4.96
N ALA A 8 47.35 18.50 -6.05
CA ALA A 8 45.98 18.57 -6.58
C ALA A 8 45.09 17.80 -5.61
N LEU A 9 44.41 18.55 -4.73
CA LEU A 9 43.31 18.01 -3.94
C LEU A 9 42.13 17.85 -4.89
N THR A 10 42.02 16.68 -5.49
CA THR A 10 40.76 16.30 -6.15
C THR A 10 39.75 16.02 -5.05
N ALA A 11 38.93 17.03 -4.72
CA ALA A 11 37.75 16.82 -3.91
C ALA A 11 36.78 15.97 -4.74
N ALA A 12 36.76 14.66 -4.45
CA ALA A 12 35.75 13.80 -4.99
C ALA A 12 34.41 14.23 -4.34
N LEU A 13 33.59 14.94 -5.12
CA LEU A 13 32.23 15.29 -4.69
C LEU A 13 31.41 13.99 -4.73
N PHE A 14 31.31 13.32 -3.60
CA PHE A 14 30.34 12.25 -3.44
C PHE A 14 28.95 12.89 -3.41
N VAL A 15 28.27 12.89 -4.55
CA VAL A 15 26.84 13.18 -4.58
C VAL A 15 26.14 11.95 -3.98
N LEU A 16 25.77 12.07 -2.72
CA LEU A 16 24.88 11.13 -2.08
C LEU A 16 23.49 11.32 -2.73
N VAL A 17 23.23 10.53 -3.77
CA VAL A 17 21.87 10.39 -4.30
C VAL A 17 21.12 9.52 -3.29
N SER A 18 20.38 10.16 -2.39
CA SER A 18 19.43 9.43 -1.56
C SER A 18 18.26 9.00 -2.44
N VAL A 19 18.28 7.75 -2.87
CA VAL A 19 17.13 7.13 -3.51
C VAL A 19 16.08 6.94 -2.43
N ALA A 20 15.00 7.73 -2.49
CA ALA A 20 13.85 7.51 -1.63
C ALA A 20 13.22 6.17 -2.05
N MET A 21 13.52 5.11 -1.31
CA MET A 21 12.88 3.82 -1.51
C MET A 21 11.53 3.81 -0.81
N ALA A 22 10.52 3.25 -1.48
CA ALA A 22 9.24 2.98 -0.86
C ALA A 22 9.41 2.00 0.31
N ASP A 23 8.76 2.28 1.42
CA ASP A 23 8.63 1.29 2.48
C ASP A 23 7.55 0.29 2.10
N GLU A 24 7.81 -0.98 2.39
CA GLU A 24 6.89 -2.08 2.13
C GLU A 24 6.25 -2.56 3.42
N PHE A 25 4.93 -2.66 3.39
CA PHE A 25 4.14 -3.21 4.50
C PHE A 25 3.32 -4.38 3.98
N LYS A 26 3.49 -5.55 4.59
CA LYS A 26 2.72 -6.73 4.20
C LYS A 26 1.35 -6.71 4.85
N LEU A 27 0.33 -7.04 4.06
CA LEU A 27 -1.03 -7.25 4.55
C LEU A 27 -1.23 -8.75 4.76
N ARG A 28 -1.85 -9.10 5.88
CA ARG A 28 -2.20 -10.50 6.19
C ARG A 28 -3.52 -10.85 5.52
N ASN A 29 -3.58 -12.03 4.95
CA ASN A 29 -4.80 -12.59 4.38
C ASN A 29 -5.67 -13.25 5.47
N SER A 30 -6.96 -13.31 5.20
CA SER A 30 -7.90 -14.11 5.97
C SER A 30 -8.07 -15.50 5.36
N GLU A 31 -8.83 -16.36 6.05
CA GLU A 31 -9.18 -17.69 5.53
C GLU A 31 -10.01 -17.65 4.25
N LEU A 32 -10.65 -16.52 3.95
CA LEU A 32 -11.44 -16.34 2.72
C LEU A 32 -10.56 -16.27 1.47
N ASN A 33 -9.32 -15.80 1.60
CA ASN A 33 -8.36 -15.71 0.50
C ASN A 33 -6.98 -16.23 0.95
N PRO A 34 -6.85 -17.52 1.25
CA PRO A 34 -5.62 -18.04 1.86
C PRO A 34 -4.39 -17.96 0.97
N ALA A 35 -4.56 -17.90 -0.35
CA ALA A 35 -3.46 -17.79 -1.31
C ALA A 35 -3.05 -16.33 -1.60
N ALA A 36 -3.81 -15.34 -1.16
CA ALA A 36 -3.55 -13.94 -1.47
C ALA A 36 -2.26 -13.45 -0.82
N ILE A 37 -1.43 -12.77 -1.62
CA ILE A 37 -0.21 -12.11 -1.16
C ILE A 37 -0.38 -10.63 -1.44
N ALA A 38 -0.40 -9.83 -0.38
CA ALA A 38 -0.67 -8.40 -0.47
C ALA A 38 0.44 -7.57 0.15
N THR A 39 0.83 -6.52 -0.54
CA THR A 39 1.87 -5.57 -0.12
C THR A 39 1.40 -4.14 -0.38
N ALA A 40 1.61 -3.26 0.58
CA ALA A 40 1.45 -1.82 0.41
C ALA A 40 2.82 -1.17 0.30
N HIS A 41 3.07 -0.48 -0.80
CA HIS A 41 4.26 0.35 -1.00
C HIS A 41 3.89 1.79 -0.64
N VAL A 42 4.64 2.38 0.30
CA VAL A 42 4.31 3.70 0.86
C VAL A 42 5.47 4.65 0.69
N ASN A 43 5.22 5.79 0.05
CA ASN A 43 6.17 6.87 -0.14
C ASN A 43 5.64 8.17 0.42
N SER A 44 6.52 8.98 1.00
CA SER A 44 6.18 10.36 1.35
C SER A 44 6.23 11.25 0.12
N ASP A 45 5.24 12.11 -0.07
CA ASP A 45 5.26 13.13 -1.10
C ASP A 45 5.85 14.46 -0.59
N ARG A 46 5.93 15.46 -1.46
CA ARG A 46 6.49 16.77 -1.12
C ARG A 46 5.63 17.59 -0.15
N ASN A 47 4.37 17.24 -0.01
CA ASN A 47 3.39 17.95 0.81
C ASN A 47 3.17 17.29 2.17
N GLY A 48 3.95 16.25 2.50
CA GLY A 48 3.82 15.53 3.75
C GLY A 48 2.71 14.49 3.77
N ASN A 49 2.11 14.19 2.62
CA ASN A 49 1.16 13.08 2.47
C ASN A 49 1.90 11.78 2.15
N LEU A 50 1.22 10.67 2.30
CA LEU A 50 1.72 9.37 1.88
C LEU A 50 1.02 8.92 0.61
N ASP A 51 1.82 8.55 -0.40
CA ASP A 51 1.35 7.80 -1.56
C ASP A 51 1.36 6.32 -1.22
N ILE A 52 0.23 5.66 -1.45
CA ILE A 52 0.04 4.24 -1.14
C ILE A 52 -0.26 3.49 -2.43
N ASP A 53 0.54 2.48 -2.73
CA ASP A 53 0.31 1.55 -3.83
C ASP A 53 0.12 0.15 -3.26
N ILE A 54 -1.10 -0.36 -3.32
CA ILE A 54 -1.45 -1.69 -2.84
C ILE A 54 -1.42 -2.65 -4.02
N GLU A 55 -0.63 -3.70 -3.90
CA GLU A 55 -0.55 -4.81 -4.85
C GLU A 55 -0.97 -6.10 -4.19
N VAL A 56 -1.85 -6.84 -4.87
CA VAL A 56 -2.31 -8.14 -4.40
C VAL A 56 -2.16 -9.17 -5.51
N HIS A 57 -1.59 -10.31 -5.18
CA HIS A 57 -1.46 -11.45 -6.07
C HIS A 57 -2.28 -12.63 -5.54
N HIS A 58 -2.80 -13.43 -6.43
CA HIS A 58 -3.56 -14.66 -6.11
C HIS A 58 -4.79 -14.41 -5.24
N ILE A 59 -5.49 -13.34 -5.50
CA ILE A 59 -6.76 -13.03 -4.85
C ILE A 59 -7.93 -13.55 -5.69
N ALA A 60 -8.85 -14.26 -5.07
CA ALA A 60 -10.06 -14.72 -5.74
C ALA A 60 -10.97 -13.52 -6.05
N PRO A 61 -11.65 -13.49 -7.21
CA PRO A 61 -12.72 -12.52 -7.42
C PRO A 61 -13.77 -12.60 -6.32
N PRO A 62 -14.41 -11.48 -5.93
CA PRO A 62 -15.31 -11.49 -4.79
C PRO A 62 -16.55 -12.37 -4.98
N ASP A 63 -16.98 -12.58 -6.22
CA ASP A 63 -18.10 -13.49 -6.55
C ASP A 63 -17.77 -14.97 -6.38
N ARG A 64 -16.49 -15.34 -6.24
CA ARG A 64 -16.04 -16.68 -5.95
C ARG A 64 -15.80 -16.97 -4.47
N LEU A 65 -16.00 -15.98 -3.61
CA LEU A 65 -15.97 -16.19 -2.17
C LEU A 65 -17.18 -17.00 -1.71
N ASN A 66 -17.11 -17.57 -0.53
CA ASN A 66 -18.22 -18.29 0.10
C ASN A 66 -18.55 -17.65 1.46
N PRO A 67 -19.66 -16.89 1.57
CA PRO A 67 -20.62 -16.54 0.51
C PRO A 67 -20.07 -15.55 -0.50
N PRO A 68 -20.62 -15.51 -1.74
CA PRO A 68 -20.15 -14.59 -2.77
C PRO A 68 -20.52 -13.14 -2.44
N HIS A 69 -19.63 -12.23 -2.88
CA HIS A 69 -19.81 -10.78 -2.77
C HIS A 69 -19.56 -10.12 -4.13
N SER A 70 -19.85 -8.84 -4.26
CA SER A 70 -19.75 -8.12 -5.52
C SER A 70 -18.49 -7.32 -5.66
N ASN A 71 -17.91 -6.82 -4.56
CA ASN A 71 -16.82 -5.86 -4.57
C ASN A 71 -15.80 -6.12 -3.47
N TYR A 72 -14.55 -5.75 -3.72
CA TYR A 72 -13.56 -5.49 -2.67
C TYR A 72 -13.47 -3.99 -2.42
N VAL A 73 -13.62 -3.59 -1.17
CA VAL A 73 -13.49 -2.20 -0.74
C VAL A 73 -12.28 -2.06 0.15
N VAL A 74 -11.44 -1.08 -0.16
CA VAL A 74 -10.22 -0.78 0.59
C VAL A 74 -10.49 0.36 1.55
N TRP A 75 -10.12 0.16 2.81
CA TRP A 75 -10.34 1.07 3.92
C TRP A 75 -9.04 1.50 4.55
N ILE A 76 -9.05 2.71 5.10
CA ILE A 76 -8.00 3.20 5.99
C ILE A 76 -8.63 3.57 7.33
N GLN A 77 -7.93 3.27 8.41
CA GLN A 77 -8.37 3.62 9.75
C GLN A 77 -7.19 4.13 10.57
N ALA A 78 -7.20 5.43 10.84
CA ALA A 78 -6.26 6.04 11.77
C ALA A 78 -6.67 5.76 13.23
N PRO A 79 -5.73 5.83 14.19
CA PRO A 79 -6.05 5.59 15.59
C PRO A 79 -7.18 6.51 16.10
N ASN A 80 -8.14 5.91 16.80
CA ASN A 80 -9.30 6.59 17.39
C ASN A 80 -10.22 7.28 16.37
N LYS A 81 -10.19 6.85 15.11
CA LYS A 81 -11.05 7.36 14.04
C LYS A 81 -11.85 6.23 13.41
N GLN A 82 -12.93 6.61 12.73
CA GLN A 82 -13.70 5.67 11.94
C GLN A 82 -12.95 5.28 10.67
N ALA A 83 -13.24 4.10 10.15
CA ALA A 83 -12.69 3.67 8.86
C ALA A 83 -13.22 4.56 7.74
N GLU A 84 -12.32 4.95 6.84
CA GLU A 84 -12.63 5.74 5.65
C GLU A 84 -12.37 4.89 4.41
N MET A 85 -13.28 4.95 3.45
CA MET A 85 -13.12 4.26 2.18
C MET A 85 -12.03 4.92 1.34
N LEU A 86 -11.05 4.14 0.89
CA LEU A 86 -10.02 4.59 -0.05
C LEU A 86 -10.42 4.35 -1.50
N GLY A 87 -11.12 3.27 -1.79
CA GLY A 87 -11.56 2.94 -3.13
C GLY A 87 -11.94 1.50 -3.29
N LEU A 88 -12.31 1.15 -4.53
CA LEU A 88 -12.57 -0.22 -4.94
C LEU A 88 -11.30 -0.84 -5.50
N MET A 89 -11.11 -2.10 -5.21
CA MET A 89 -10.03 -2.90 -5.79
C MET A 89 -10.63 -3.96 -6.69
N ARG A 90 -10.31 -3.89 -7.99
CA ARG A 90 -10.84 -4.83 -8.99
C ARG A 90 -9.82 -5.92 -9.26
N VAL A 91 -10.30 -7.15 -9.26
CA VAL A 91 -9.47 -8.31 -9.59
C VAL A 91 -9.46 -8.52 -11.10
N ASN A 92 -8.25 -8.63 -11.66
CA ASN A 92 -8.07 -9.07 -13.04
C ASN A 92 -8.26 -10.58 -13.09
N ALA A 93 -9.27 -11.03 -13.84
CA ALA A 93 -9.61 -12.46 -13.93
C ALA A 93 -8.54 -13.31 -14.62
N ASP A 94 -7.66 -12.70 -15.43
CA ASP A 94 -6.64 -13.45 -16.16
C ASP A 94 -5.46 -13.86 -15.28
N ASP A 95 -5.01 -12.97 -14.38
CA ASP A 95 -3.85 -13.21 -13.51
C ASP A 95 -4.19 -13.26 -12.03
N MET A 96 -5.45 -13.05 -11.65
CA MET A 96 -5.91 -12.99 -10.26
C MET A 96 -5.17 -11.95 -9.42
N GLY A 97 -4.71 -10.90 -10.06
CA GLY A 97 -4.07 -9.76 -9.44
C GLY A 97 -5.04 -8.61 -9.23
N ALA A 98 -4.72 -7.76 -8.27
CA ALA A 98 -5.46 -6.52 -8.01
C ALA A 98 -4.51 -5.44 -7.50
N SER A 99 -4.85 -4.19 -7.75
CA SER A 99 -4.07 -3.06 -7.26
C SER A 99 -4.95 -1.85 -7.00
N LEU A 100 -4.48 -0.97 -6.10
CA LEU A 100 -5.09 0.33 -5.85
C LEU A 100 -3.99 1.33 -5.51
N ARG A 101 -3.99 2.48 -6.17
CA ARG A 101 -3.15 3.62 -5.84
C ARG A 101 -4.00 4.70 -5.20
N THR A 102 -3.53 5.22 -4.08
CA THR A 102 -4.24 6.24 -3.32
C THR A 102 -3.27 7.10 -2.52
N LYS A 103 -3.79 8.12 -1.87
CA LYS A 103 -3.02 9.06 -1.06
C LYS A 103 -3.74 9.32 0.25
N THR A 104 -2.99 9.54 1.32
CA THR A 104 -3.55 9.88 2.63
C THR A 104 -2.67 10.89 3.37
N PRO A 105 -3.24 11.80 4.16
CA PRO A 105 -2.47 12.66 5.06
C PRO A 105 -2.05 11.95 6.35
N TYR A 106 -2.56 10.75 6.63
CA TYR A 106 -2.22 10.00 7.84
C TYR A 106 -0.85 9.34 7.71
N HIS A 107 -0.13 9.23 8.81
CA HIS A 107 1.18 8.59 8.88
C HIS A 107 1.19 7.31 9.72
N SER A 108 0.13 7.07 10.48
CA SER A 108 -0.08 5.86 11.27
C SER A 108 -1.52 5.42 11.10
N PHE A 109 -1.73 4.23 10.56
CA PHE A 109 -3.07 3.73 10.24
C PHE A 109 -3.05 2.24 9.93
N ASP A 110 -4.23 1.63 9.98
CA ASP A 110 -4.46 0.31 9.40
C ASP A 110 -5.04 0.47 7.98
N ILE A 111 -4.62 -0.42 7.08
CA ILE A 111 -5.26 -0.65 5.79
C ILE A 111 -5.92 -2.02 5.85
N PHE A 112 -7.16 -2.10 5.42
CA PHE A 112 -7.82 -3.37 5.31
C PHE A 112 -8.80 -3.40 4.13
N VAL A 113 -9.12 -4.59 3.68
CA VAL A 113 -10.01 -4.84 2.55
C VAL A 113 -11.15 -5.71 3.03
N THR A 114 -12.37 -5.31 2.69
CA THR A 114 -13.58 -6.07 2.96
C THR A 114 -14.26 -6.50 1.66
N ALA A 115 -14.97 -7.63 1.70
CA ALA A 115 -15.84 -8.05 0.61
C ALA A 115 -17.24 -7.49 0.88
N GLU A 116 -17.74 -6.67 -0.05
CA GLU A 116 -18.99 -5.94 0.10
C GLU A 116 -19.91 -6.18 -1.09
N ASP A 117 -21.20 -6.10 -0.85
CA ASP A 117 -22.20 -6.16 -1.93
C ASP A 117 -22.51 -4.77 -2.49
N ASN A 118 -22.33 -3.73 -1.70
CA ASN A 118 -22.44 -2.35 -2.10
C ASN A 118 -21.06 -1.82 -2.56
N ASN A 119 -21.03 -1.10 -3.67
CA ASN A 119 -19.78 -0.51 -4.18
C ASN A 119 -19.40 0.83 -3.51
N HIS A 120 -20.25 1.34 -2.62
CA HIS A 120 -20.02 2.61 -1.93
C HIS A 120 -20.54 2.58 -0.49
N PRO A 121 -20.11 1.60 0.34
CA PRO A 121 -20.57 1.51 1.70
C PRO A 121 -20.04 2.67 2.54
N GLU A 122 -20.85 3.16 3.47
CA GLU A 122 -20.43 4.23 4.40
C GLU A 122 -19.47 3.73 5.47
N SER A 123 -19.55 2.46 5.80
CA SER A 123 -18.71 1.77 6.78
C SER A 123 -18.51 0.32 6.37
N PRO A 124 -17.45 -0.35 6.85
CA PRO A 124 -17.24 -1.76 6.58
C PRO A 124 -18.39 -2.60 7.15
N THR A 125 -19.03 -3.39 6.31
CA THR A 125 -20.15 -4.28 6.71
C THR A 125 -19.86 -5.74 6.38
N GLY A 126 -19.01 -5.99 5.38
CA GLY A 126 -18.67 -7.34 4.95
C GLY A 126 -17.44 -7.92 5.65
N PRO A 127 -17.13 -9.18 5.36
CA PRO A 127 -15.98 -9.84 5.95
C PRO A 127 -14.67 -9.22 5.49
N GLU A 128 -13.71 -9.17 6.40
CA GLU A 128 -12.36 -8.69 6.13
C GLU A 128 -11.55 -9.79 5.42
N VAL A 129 -10.90 -9.43 4.33
CA VAL A 129 -10.08 -10.34 3.53
C VAL A 129 -8.57 -10.09 3.65
N LEU A 130 -8.18 -8.84 3.89
CA LEU A 130 -6.78 -8.43 4.06
C LEU A 130 -6.69 -7.35 5.13
N ARG A 131 -5.58 -7.33 5.88
CA ARG A 131 -5.28 -6.27 6.85
C ARG A 131 -3.78 -6.09 7.06
N GLY A 132 -3.35 -4.84 7.16
CA GLY A 132 -2.00 -4.48 7.55
C GLY A 132 -1.96 -3.15 8.27
N SER A 133 -0.85 -2.88 8.96
CA SER A 133 -0.62 -1.62 9.66
C SER A 133 0.56 -0.89 9.04
N VAL A 134 0.42 0.42 8.91
CA VAL A 134 1.43 1.32 8.35
C VAL A 134 1.81 2.34 9.40
N GLN A 135 3.12 2.52 9.58
CA GLN A 135 3.71 3.60 10.38
C GLN A 135 4.88 4.20 9.61
N LYS A 136 4.80 5.49 9.32
CA LYS A 136 5.85 6.14 8.55
C LYS A 136 6.13 7.61 8.96
#